data_c131bd97bef4db4167759feaecc86748
#
_entry.id   c131bd97bef4db4167759feaecc86748
#
_cell.length_a   1.000
_cell.length_b   1.000
_cell.length_c   1.000
_cell.angle_alpha   90.00
_cell.angle_beta   90.00
_cell.angle_gamma   90.00
#
_symmetry.space_group_name_H-M   'P 1'
#
loop_
_entity.id
_entity.type
_entity.pdbx_description
1 polymer ?
#
loop_
_entity_poly.entity_id
_entity_poly.type
_entity_poly.pdbx_seq_one_letter_code
_entity_poly.pdbx_strand_id
1 'polypeptide(L)'
;QEAEYSGVTMAEGLGRTVLHRSRFARIWGLGNRSAPVAQTPCLISASNDPEELLSIAPFRSSQTRTIPAKLTIDTVHCLTPPNFDVPGPVFEASIGHVLPPSLDEANAGESADSGSVLPLSWQRLHHDASLLVENLKPHIVVLVDAVQLAAQSGKLVQAIHVIKNKFPGALLWTPGLGGPDNAAVLAWFGVDIFDFSRAGFAVASGHLLTAFGPRVPLDGEECSSSVAVTHYDQSLRSVRSAIASGTLRTLAEQQSLNSPKLVEHMRFFDKLVNKSNNVMRIHPLGVDRIDYLSTTSHQDSSVEQWVDFISNQYQVPEKLDNVLVLLPCSARKPYRLSKSHRKFIQALGTNACHEVMVTSPLGLVPRDLEDVWPAAFYDIPVTGDWSRDELHRIKSMVCNLVDRHNYERIINHSGMDLEIEGFDVIDTRQGERSGSRNALKRLTDAVQTAKEELR
;
A
#
# COMPACT_ATOMS: atom_id res chain seq x y z
N GLN A 1 -48.35 33.17 -21.33
CA GLN A 1 -47.61 33.37 -20.07
C GLN A 1 -46.80 32.10 -19.84
N GLU A 2 -45.59 32.13 -20.38
CA GLU A 2 -44.57 31.09 -20.18
C GLU A 2 -43.87 31.41 -18.85
N ALA A 3 -43.86 30.47 -17.96
CA ALA A 3 -43.09 30.52 -16.71
C ALA A 3 -41.66 30.07 -17.03
N GLU A 4 -40.71 30.97 -17.04
CA GLU A 4 -39.30 30.71 -17.00
C GLU A 4 -38.94 29.98 -15.70
N TYR A 5 -38.71 28.68 -15.81
CA TYR A 5 -37.97 27.95 -14.79
C TYR A 5 -36.47 28.28 -14.93
N SER A 6 -35.99 29.21 -14.12
CA SER A 6 -34.57 29.43 -13.90
C SER A 6 -34.05 28.21 -13.12
N GLY A 7 -33.63 27.21 -13.86
CA GLY A 7 -32.86 26.10 -13.30
C GLY A 7 -31.50 26.63 -12.83
N VAL A 8 -31.33 26.74 -11.52
CA VAL A 8 -30.03 26.87 -10.90
C VAL A 8 -29.31 25.54 -11.18
N THR A 9 -28.49 25.51 -12.22
CA THR A 9 -27.53 24.43 -12.44
C THR A 9 -26.56 24.48 -11.28
N MET A 10 -26.73 23.60 -10.31
CA MET A 10 -25.69 23.32 -9.35
C MET A 10 -24.44 22.93 -10.15
N ALA A 11 -23.33 23.62 -9.93
CA ALA A 11 -22.07 23.31 -10.57
C ALA A 11 -21.79 21.82 -10.35
N GLU A 12 -21.87 21.01 -11.40
CA GLU A 12 -21.59 19.59 -11.31
C GLU A 12 -20.12 19.43 -10.89
N GLY A 13 -19.91 18.87 -9.71
CA GLY A 13 -18.57 18.56 -9.23
C GLY A 13 -17.89 17.51 -10.10
N LEU A 14 -16.58 17.35 -9.95
CA LEU A 14 -15.82 16.31 -10.62
C LEU A 14 -16.37 14.92 -10.26
N GLY A 15 -17.04 14.29 -11.21
CA GLY A 15 -17.53 12.91 -11.09
C GLY A 15 -16.35 11.94 -10.91
N ARG A 16 -16.39 11.13 -9.87
CA ARG A 16 -15.36 10.11 -9.62
C ARG A 16 -15.90 8.89 -8.89
N THR A 17 -15.41 7.73 -9.28
CA THR A 17 -15.79 6.43 -8.69
C THR A 17 -14.54 5.61 -8.43
N VAL A 18 -14.44 4.97 -7.27
CA VAL A 18 -13.34 4.03 -6.99
C VAL A 18 -13.59 2.74 -7.77
N LEU A 19 -12.68 2.40 -8.67
CA LEU A 19 -12.69 1.16 -9.46
C LEU A 19 -11.90 0.06 -8.74
N HIS A 20 -10.70 0.39 -8.27
CA HIS A 20 -9.84 -0.50 -7.49
C HIS A 20 -9.18 0.27 -6.35
N ARG A 21 -8.81 -0.45 -5.31
CA ARG A 21 -8.14 0.12 -4.15
C ARG A 21 -7.12 -0.85 -3.57
N SER A 22 -5.96 -0.32 -3.21
CA SER A 22 -4.94 -0.99 -2.41
C SER A 22 -4.44 0.00 -1.36
N ARG A 23 -4.92 -0.11 -0.13
CA ARG A 23 -4.64 0.84 0.95
C ARG A 23 -5.12 2.26 0.60
N PHE A 24 -4.20 3.25 0.60
CA PHE A 24 -4.48 4.62 0.14
C PHE A 24 -4.49 4.76 -1.37
N ALA A 25 -3.77 3.90 -2.07
CA ALA A 25 -3.77 3.89 -3.52
C ALA A 25 -5.12 3.49 -4.08
N ARG A 26 -5.58 4.22 -5.09
CA ARG A 26 -6.86 3.99 -5.74
C ARG A 26 -6.76 4.20 -7.23
N ILE A 27 -7.53 3.42 -7.96
CA ILE A 27 -7.90 3.77 -9.33
C ILE A 27 -9.26 4.44 -9.24
N TRP A 28 -9.28 5.75 -9.47
CA TRP A 28 -10.52 6.49 -9.64
C TRP A 28 -10.87 6.51 -11.13
N GLY A 29 -12.08 6.09 -11.46
CA GLY A 29 -12.70 6.43 -12.73
C GLY A 29 -13.23 7.85 -12.67
N LEU A 30 -12.79 8.70 -13.58
CA LEU A 30 -13.12 10.12 -13.64
C LEU A 30 -14.24 10.36 -14.66
N GLY A 31 -15.20 11.22 -14.33
CA GLY A 31 -16.36 11.51 -15.15
C GLY A 31 -17.59 10.68 -14.77
N ASN A 32 -18.30 10.17 -15.75
CA ASN A 32 -19.50 9.38 -15.51
C ASN A 32 -19.15 8.02 -14.88
N ARG A 33 -19.89 7.62 -13.86
CA ARG A 33 -19.66 6.36 -13.14
C ARG A 33 -19.71 5.12 -14.03
N SER A 34 -20.62 5.11 -14.99
CA SER A 34 -20.83 3.95 -15.90
C SER A 34 -19.85 3.92 -17.06
N ALA A 35 -19.27 5.08 -17.42
CA ALA A 35 -18.32 5.23 -18.52
C ALA A 35 -17.28 6.30 -18.15
N PRO A 36 -16.29 5.98 -17.30
CA PRO A 36 -15.26 6.93 -16.93
C PRO A 36 -14.39 7.26 -18.15
N VAL A 37 -14.13 8.54 -18.36
CA VAL A 37 -13.31 9.05 -19.49
C VAL A 37 -11.81 8.95 -19.21
N ALA A 38 -11.41 8.86 -17.95
CA ALA A 38 -10.01 8.70 -17.55
C ALA A 38 -9.90 7.97 -16.21
N GLN A 39 -8.69 7.56 -15.88
CA GLN A 39 -8.39 6.85 -14.63
C GLN A 39 -7.15 7.40 -13.95
N THR A 40 -7.16 7.47 -12.63
CA THR A 40 -5.97 7.73 -11.82
C THR A 40 -5.19 6.44 -11.50
N PRO A 41 -3.90 6.49 -11.10
CA PRO A 41 -3.00 7.65 -11.17
C PRO A 41 -2.83 8.16 -12.60
N CYS A 42 -2.81 9.48 -12.76
CA CYS A 42 -2.76 10.12 -14.08
C CYS A 42 -1.90 11.37 -14.06
N LEU A 43 -1.63 11.89 -15.25
CA LEU A 43 -0.85 13.11 -15.44
C LEU A 43 -1.74 14.35 -15.47
N ILE A 44 -1.16 15.47 -15.07
CA ILE A 44 -1.63 16.80 -15.34
C ILE A 44 -0.64 17.48 -16.29
N SER A 45 -1.13 18.11 -17.34
CA SER A 45 -0.33 18.89 -18.27
C SER A 45 -0.42 20.39 -17.99
N ALA A 46 0.62 21.10 -18.36
CA ALA A 46 0.66 22.57 -18.39
C ALA A 46 0.87 23.05 -19.83
N SER A 47 0.65 24.33 -20.09
CA SER A 47 0.71 24.91 -21.44
C SER A 47 2.05 24.76 -22.16
N ASN A 48 3.15 24.59 -21.41
CA ASN A 48 4.50 24.41 -21.96
C ASN A 48 4.93 22.95 -22.00
N ASP A 49 4.10 22.02 -21.58
CA ASP A 49 4.43 20.62 -21.62
C ASP A 49 4.39 20.10 -23.07
N PRO A 50 5.06 18.99 -23.37
CA PRO A 50 5.05 18.40 -24.71
C PRO A 50 3.65 18.08 -25.22
N GLU A 51 3.44 18.17 -26.52
CA GLU A 51 2.15 17.89 -27.14
C GLU A 51 1.67 16.45 -26.86
N GLU A 52 2.59 15.51 -26.81
CA GLU A 52 2.29 14.11 -26.48
C GLU A 52 1.69 13.99 -25.06
N LEU A 53 2.17 14.79 -24.11
CA LEU A 53 1.60 14.83 -22.76
C LEU A 53 0.18 15.40 -22.77
N LEU A 54 -0.07 16.44 -23.58
CA LEU A 54 -1.40 17.03 -23.73
C LEU A 54 -2.44 16.01 -24.21
N SER A 55 -2.00 15.02 -25.01
CA SER A 55 -2.89 13.97 -25.53
C SER A 55 -3.29 12.91 -24.51
N ILE A 56 -2.48 12.68 -23.47
CA ILE A 56 -2.70 11.60 -22.49
C ILE A 56 -3.07 12.10 -21.10
N ALA A 57 -2.80 13.36 -20.79
CA ALA A 57 -3.11 13.95 -19.47
C ALA A 57 -4.58 14.35 -19.39
N PRO A 58 -5.37 13.74 -18.48
CA PRO A 58 -6.79 14.11 -18.34
C PRO A 58 -7.00 15.48 -17.72
N PHE A 59 -6.07 15.94 -16.87
CA PHE A 59 -6.10 17.28 -16.28
C PHE A 59 -5.19 18.22 -17.02
N ARG A 60 -5.62 19.49 -17.08
CA ARG A 60 -4.82 20.57 -17.64
C ARG A 60 -4.71 21.71 -16.65
N SER A 61 -3.50 22.27 -16.56
CA SER A 61 -3.23 23.51 -15.83
C SER A 61 -3.08 24.65 -16.85
N SER A 62 -3.76 25.74 -16.64
CA SER A 62 -3.65 26.94 -17.49
C SER A 62 -2.36 27.72 -17.28
N GLN A 63 -1.63 27.44 -16.19
CA GLN A 63 -0.42 28.15 -15.82
C GLN A 63 0.85 27.39 -16.23
N THR A 64 1.83 28.16 -16.65
CA THR A 64 3.16 27.66 -16.93
C THR A 64 3.91 27.37 -15.66
N ARG A 65 4.53 26.20 -15.58
CA ARG A 65 5.43 25.84 -14.47
C ARG A 65 6.87 26.06 -14.91
N THR A 66 7.64 26.79 -14.12
CA THR A 66 9.08 26.89 -14.33
C THR A 66 9.79 25.75 -13.62
N ILE A 67 10.63 25.03 -14.34
CA ILE A 67 11.43 23.94 -13.82
C ILE A 67 12.86 24.43 -13.66
N PRO A 68 13.25 24.94 -12.52
CA PRO A 68 14.60 24.84 -12.05
C PRO A 68 14.66 24.05 -10.76
N ALA A 69 15.82 23.89 -10.18
CA ALA A 69 16.02 23.24 -8.88
C ALA A 69 15.11 23.79 -7.75
N LYS A 70 14.57 24.98 -7.93
CA LYS A 70 13.49 25.55 -7.11
C LYS A 70 12.21 25.49 -7.92
N LEU A 71 11.28 24.66 -7.52
CA LEU A 71 9.97 24.59 -8.15
C LEU A 71 9.25 25.92 -7.92
N THR A 72 8.95 26.62 -9.02
CA THR A 72 8.09 27.79 -8.99
C THR A 72 6.71 27.38 -9.46
N ILE A 73 5.70 27.65 -8.66
CA ILE A 73 4.30 27.45 -9.00
C ILE A 73 3.66 28.82 -9.05
N ASP A 74 3.01 29.14 -10.17
CA ASP A 74 2.29 30.38 -10.29
C ASP A 74 1.17 30.50 -9.26
N THR A 75 0.75 31.73 -8.98
CA THR A 75 -0.21 32.00 -7.90
C THR A 75 -1.58 31.41 -8.13
N VAL A 76 -1.98 31.26 -9.40
CA VAL A 76 -3.29 30.69 -9.76
C VAL A 76 -3.13 29.64 -10.82
N HIS A 77 -3.70 28.47 -10.56
CA HIS A 77 -3.83 27.39 -11.52
C HIS A 77 -5.29 27.13 -11.79
N CYS A 78 -5.65 27.09 -13.07
CA CYS A 78 -6.95 26.64 -13.53
C CYS A 78 -6.82 25.16 -13.94
N LEU A 79 -7.45 24.27 -13.19
CA LEU A 79 -7.47 22.84 -13.47
C LEU A 79 -8.76 22.49 -14.20
N THR A 80 -8.62 21.93 -15.39
CA THR A 80 -9.76 21.45 -16.16
C THR A 80 -9.92 19.96 -15.92
N PRO A 81 -11.10 19.47 -15.54
CA PRO A 81 -11.34 18.05 -15.39
C PRO A 81 -11.25 17.31 -16.72
N PRO A 82 -11.10 16.00 -16.71
CA PRO A 82 -11.02 15.21 -17.92
C PRO A 82 -12.35 15.25 -18.64
N ASN A 83 -12.37 16.02 -19.69
CA ASN A 83 -13.49 16.06 -20.62
C ASN A 83 -12.95 16.35 -22.00
N PHE A 84 -13.10 15.40 -22.88
CA PHE A 84 -12.55 15.50 -24.22
C PHE A 84 -13.54 16.12 -25.22
N ASP A 85 -14.84 16.15 -24.90
CA ASP A 85 -15.88 16.54 -25.85
C ASP A 85 -16.84 17.62 -25.32
N VAL A 86 -16.89 17.86 -24.01
CA VAL A 86 -17.80 18.84 -23.39
C VAL A 86 -17.02 19.72 -22.42
N PRO A 87 -17.22 21.04 -22.41
CA PRO A 87 -16.58 21.92 -21.41
C PRO A 87 -16.96 21.48 -20.01
N GLY A 88 -16.00 20.98 -19.25
CA GLY A 88 -16.17 20.64 -17.84
C GLY A 88 -15.97 21.86 -16.93
N PRO A 89 -16.29 21.75 -15.63
CA PRO A 89 -16.03 22.81 -14.68
C PRO A 89 -14.53 23.10 -14.59
N VAL A 90 -14.17 24.36 -14.50
CA VAL A 90 -12.81 24.83 -14.27
C VAL A 90 -12.60 24.96 -12.76
N PHE A 91 -11.51 24.37 -12.25
CA PHE A 91 -11.13 24.50 -10.86
C PHE A 91 -10.02 25.55 -10.74
N GLU A 92 -10.28 26.58 -9.99
CA GLU A 92 -9.27 27.61 -9.71
C GLU A 92 -8.70 27.41 -8.31
N ALA A 93 -7.39 27.55 -8.19
CA ALA A 93 -6.69 27.48 -6.90
C ALA A 93 -5.50 28.41 -6.89
N SER A 94 -5.38 29.20 -5.84
CA SER A 94 -4.14 29.89 -5.52
C SER A 94 -3.25 28.94 -4.73
N ILE A 95 -2.12 28.54 -5.28
CA ILE A 95 -1.24 27.51 -4.68
C ILE A 95 0.14 28.03 -4.28
N GLY A 96 0.29 29.35 -4.23
CA GLY A 96 1.60 29.96 -4.01
C GLY A 96 2.47 29.93 -5.26
N HIS A 97 3.40 30.81 -5.36
CA HIS A 97 4.22 31.03 -6.56
C HIS A 97 5.67 30.54 -6.41
N VAL A 98 6.22 30.61 -5.21
CA VAL A 98 7.58 30.14 -4.91
C VAL A 98 7.56 29.33 -3.63
N LEU A 99 8.11 28.13 -3.71
CA LEU A 99 8.30 27.29 -2.53
C LEU A 99 9.60 27.72 -1.83
N PRO A 100 9.50 28.17 -0.58
CA PRO A 100 10.68 28.63 0.16
C PRO A 100 11.61 27.50 0.54
N PRO A 101 12.86 27.77 0.92
CA PRO A 101 13.81 26.76 1.35
C PRO A 101 13.41 26.02 2.62
N SER A 102 12.66 26.67 3.51
CA SER A 102 12.20 26.10 4.76
C SER A 102 10.71 25.82 4.75
N LEU A 103 10.27 24.82 5.54
CA LEU A 103 8.86 24.51 5.70
C LEU A 103 8.07 25.58 6.44
N ASP A 104 8.72 26.28 7.38
CA ASP A 104 8.08 27.29 8.21
C ASP A 104 7.70 28.53 7.40
N GLU A 105 8.43 28.76 6.29
CA GLU A 105 8.18 29.86 5.35
C GLU A 105 7.22 29.43 4.22
N ALA A 106 6.87 28.15 4.10
CA ALA A 106 6.04 27.66 3.04
C ALA A 106 4.62 28.22 3.15
N ASN A 107 4.23 28.99 2.13
CA ASN A 107 2.90 29.55 2.03
C ASN A 107 2.07 28.80 0.99
N ALA A 108 0.89 28.34 1.39
CA ALA A 108 -0.04 27.67 0.48
C ALA A 108 -0.76 28.62 -0.47
N GLY A 109 -0.62 29.91 -0.28
CA GLY A 109 -1.46 30.88 -0.96
C GLY A 109 -2.90 30.87 -0.44
N GLU A 110 -3.78 31.56 -1.14
CA GLU A 110 -5.20 31.64 -0.80
C GLU A 110 -5.97 30.54 -1.54
N SER A 111 -6.95 29.92 -0.89
CA SER A 111 -7.83 28.95 -1.55
C SER A 111 -8.84 29.67 -2.42
N ALA A 112 -9.14 29.11 -3.59
CA ALA A 112 -10.23 29.61 -4.41
C ALA A 112 -11.59 29.41 -3.70
N ASP A 113 -12.54 30.27 -4.00
CA ASP A 113 -13.86 30.30 -3.36
C ASP A 113 -14.67 29.01 -3.54
N SER A 114 -14.37 28.21 -4.58
CA SER A 114 -15.15 27.01 -4.87
C SER A 114 -14.98 25.88 -3.87
N GLY A 115 -13.90 25.87 -3.08
CA GLY A 115 -13.52 24.73 -2.24
C GLY A 115 -13.25 23.42 -3.02
N SER A 116 -13.29 23.48 -4.36
CA SER A 116 -13.11 22.32 -5.21
C SER A 116 -11.66 21.86 -5.31
N VAL A 117 -10.74 22.81 -5.30
CA VAL A 117 -9.29 22.58 -5.19
C VAL A 117 -8.78 23.27 -3.93
N LEU A 118 -8.14 22.49 -3.09
CA LEU A 118 -7.64 22.95 -1.79
C LEU A 118 -6.11 22.88 -1.77
N PRO A 119 -5.41 24.02 -1.85
CA PRO A 119 -3.96 24.07 -1.63
C PRO A 119 -3.64 23.96 -0.15
N LEU A 120 -2.72 23.07 0.19
CA LEU A 120 -2.24 22.84 1.56
C LEU A 120 -0.72 22.86 1.58
N SER A 121 -0.17 23.52 2.59
CA SER A 121 1.22 23.39 3.03
C SER A 121 1.28 22.69 4.37
N TRP A 122 2.46 22.29 4.80
CA TRP A 122 2.69 21.77 6.16
C TRP A 122 2.14 22.72 7.23
N GLN A 123 2.44 24.01 7.09
CA GLN A 123 1.99 25.02 8.03
C GLN A 123 0.46 25.10 8.07
N ARG A 124 -0.18 25.21 6.92
CA ARG A 124 -1.63 25.28 6.82
C ARG A 124 -2.30 24.04 7.37
N LEU A 125 -1.74 22.88 7.07
CA LEU A 125 -2.29 21.57 7.49
C LEU A 125 -2.34 21.43 9.03
N HIS A 126 -1.40 22.04 9.75
CA HIS A 126 -1.27 21.89 11.20
C HIS A 126 -1.76 23.09 12.01
N HIS A 127 -1.89 24.25 11.41
CA HIS A 127 -2.18 25.50 12.12
C HIS A 127 -3.44 26.23 11.63
N ASP A 128 -4.01 25.84 10.49
CA ASP A 128 -5.20 26.51 9.96
C ASP A 128 -6.48 25.92 10.56
N ALA A 129 -7.10 26.68 11.45
CA ALA A 129 -8.37 26.30 12.09
C ALA A 129 -9.53 26.15 11.08
N SER A 130 -9.48 26.82 9.92
CA SER A 130 -10.51 26.70 8.88
C SER A 130 -10.62 25.29 8.32
N LEU A 131 -9.56 24.51 8.39
CA LEU A 131 -9.57 23.10 7.98
C LEU A 131 -10.35 22.19 8.95
N LEU A 132 -10.71 22.66 10.12
CA LEU A 132 -11.54 21.94 11.09
C LEU A 132 -13.03 22.01 10.76
N VAL A 133 -13.41 22.81 9.77
CA VAL A 133 -14.80 22.90 9.32
C VAL A 133 -15.27 21.59 8.73
N GLU A 134 -16.34 20.99 9.29
CA GLU A 134 -16.81 19.65 8.98
C GLU A 134 -17.27 19.45 7.53
N ASN A 135 -17.65 20.51 6.84
CA ASN A 135 -18.25 20.45 5.51
C ASN A 135 -17.28 20.68 4.35
N LEU A 136 -15.99 20.82 4.62
CA LEU A 136 -15.01 21.01 3.56
C LEU A 136 -14.77 19.71 2.80
N LYS A 137 -15.20 19.66 1.54
CA LYS A 137 -15.12 18.48 0.67
C LYS A 137 -14.43 18.78 -0.65
N PRO A 138 -13.12 19.01 -0.66
CA PRO A 138 -12.39 19.30 -1.88
C PRO A 138 -12.45 18.11 -2.84
N HIS A 139 -12.47 18.38 -4.14
CA HIS A 139 -12.26 17.37 -5.17
C HIS A 139 -10.79 17.01 -5.34
N ILE A 140 -9.94 18.02 -5.26
CA ILE A 140 -8.49 17.91 -5.41
C ILE A 140 -7.83 18.62 -4.23
N VAL A 141 -6.87 17.98 -3.61
CA VAL A 141 -5.94 18.58 -2.65
C VAL A 141 -4.58 18.71 -3.32
N VAL A 142 -3.96 19.87 -3.20
CA VAL A 142 -2.62 20.17 -3.73
C VAL A 142 -1.67 20.36 -2.55
N LEU A 143 -0.72 19.47 -2.36
CA LEU A 143 0.33 19.62 -1.34
C LEU A 143 1.46 20.44 -1.93
N VAL A 144 1.40 21.76 -1.71
CA VAL A 144 2.23 22.74 -2.43
C VAL A 144 3.71 22.70 -2.08
N ASP A 145 4.07 22.26 -0.89
CA ASP A 145 5.43 22.12 -0.38
C ASP A 145 5.94 20.69 -0.38
N ALA A 146 5.34 19.83 -1.20
CA ALA A 146 5.67 18.40 -1.25
C ALA A 146 7.17 18.14 -1.49
N VAL A 147 7.83 18.94 -2.31
CA VAL A 147 9.27 18.81 -2.62
C VAL A 147 10.13 19.08 -1.39
N GLN A 148 9.82 20.14 -0.62
CA GLN A 148 10.51 20.46 0.62
C GLN A 148 10.26 19.42 1.70
N LEU A 149 9.02 18.92 1.80
CA LEU A 149 8.64 17.86 2.73
C LEU A 149 9.37 16.55 2.42
N ALA A 150 9.56 16.23 1.16
CA ALA A 150 10.30 15.05 0.73
C ALA A 150 11.79 15.09 1.13
N ALA A 151 12.38 16.28 1.23
CA ALA A 151 13.75 16.46 1.69
C ALA A 151 13.90 16.21 3.21
N GLN A 152 12.81 16.30 3.98
CA GLN A 152 12.82 16.18 5.44
C GLN A 152 12.28 14.83 5.90
N SER A 153 12.92 14.28 6.93
CA SER A 153 12.64 12.92 7.42
C SER A 153 11.20 12.78 7.90
N GLY A 154 10.44 11.90 7.27
CA GLY A 154 9.06 11.55 7.64
C GLY A 154 7.98 12.60 7.36
N LYS A 155 8.36 13.85 7.00
CA LYS A 155 7.39 14.96 6.86
C LYS A 155 6.41 14.76 5.71
N LEU A 156 6.91 14.32 4.54
CA LEU A 156 6.05 14.05 3.39
C LEU A 156 4.96 13.03 3.72
N VAL A 157 5.33 11.89 4.27
CA VAL A 157 4.37 10.82 4.57
C VAL A 157 3.39 11.21 5.69
N GLN A 158 3.83 12.00 6.66
CA GLN A 158 2.95 12.56 7.70
C GLN A 158 1.90 13.49 7.08
N ALA A 159 2.31 14.42 6.21
CA ALA A 159 1.39 15.33 5.53
C ALA A 159 0.37 14.58 4.69
N ILE A 160 0.82 13.64 3.86
CA ILE A 160 -0.07 12.80 3.03
C ILE A 160 -1.04 12.01 3.91
N HIS A 161 -0.57 11.42 5.01
CA HIS A 161 -1.41 10.66 5.92
C HIS A 161 -2.52 11.52 6.53
N VAL A 162 -2.19 12.72 7.01
CA VAL A 162 -3.18 13.67 7.55
C VAL A 162 -4.20 14.06 6.48
N ILE A 163 -3.74 14.38 5.26
CA ILE A 163 -4.62 14.74 4.14
C ILE A 163 -5.57 13.59 3.81
N LYS A 164 -5.06 12.36 3.65
CA LYS A 164 -5.90 11.21 3.29
C LYS A 164 -6.89 10.81 4.39
N ASN A 165 -6.57 11.07 5.64
CA ASN A 165 -7.51 10.89 6.75
C ASN A 165 -8.60 11.93 6.77
N LYS A 166 -8.23 13.19 6.53
CA LYS A 166 -9.18 14.29 6.57
C LYS A 166 -10.05 14.39 5.32
N PHE A 167 -9.46 14.13 4.16
CA PHE A 167 -10.12 14.23 2.85
C PHE A 167 -10.03 12.91 2.06
N PRO A 168 -10.59 11.81 2.58
CA PRO A 168 -10.43 10.49 1.97
C PRO A 168 -11.04 10.38 0.56
N GLY A 169 -11.96 11.26 0.21
CA GLY A 169 -12.59 11.35 -1.10
C GLY A 169 -11.89 12.25 -2.11
N ALA A 170 -10.86 13.00 -1.71
CA ALA A 170 -10.15 13.90 -2.60
C ALA A 170 -9.04 13.20 -3.37
N LEU A 171 -8.80 13.67 -4.60
CA LEU A 171 -7.58 13.36 -5.35
C LEU A 171 -6.43 14.17 -4.74
N LEU A 172 -5.24 13.58 -4.71
CA LEU A 172 -4.04 14.25 -4.21
C LEU A 172 -3.03 14.49 -5.34
N TRP A 173 -2.61 15.75 -5.46
CA TRP A 173 -1.52 16.18 -6.31
C TRP A 173 -0.35 16.72 -5.48
N THR A 174 0.85 16.26 -5.81
CA THR A 174 2.12 16.68 -5.19
C THR A 174 3.01 17.32 -6.26
N PRO A 175 2.86 18.62 -6.55
CA PRO A 175 3.55 19.28 -7.68
C PRO A 175 5.06 19.10 -7.63
N GLY A 176 5.66 18.74 -8.77
CA GLY A 176 7.11 18.65 -8.94
C GLY A 176 7.80 17.46 -8.26
N LEU A 177 7.06 16.61 -7.55
CA LEU A 177 7.63 15.49 -6.79
C LEU A 177 7.65 14.19 -7.58
N GLY A 178 6.60 13.91 -8.35
CA GLY A 178 6.43 12.65 -9.06
C GLY A 178 7.30 12.51 -10.32
N GLY A 179 7.68 11.28 -10.59
CA GLY A 179 8.38 10.86 -11.81
C GLY A 179 8.17 9.37 -12.06
N PRO A 180 8.56 8.85 -13.24
CA PRO A 180 8.43 7.42 -13.52
C PRO A 180 9.20 6.53 -12.53
N ASP A 181 10.24 7.07 -11.89
CA ASP A 181 11.13 6.39 -10.94
C ASP A 181 10.57 6.26 -9.52
N ASN A 182 9.52 6.98 -9.18
CA ASN A 182 8.93 6.98 -7.85
C ASN A 182 7.39 6.92 -7.85
N ALA A 183 6.78 6.79 -9.02
CA ALA A 183 5.32 6.83 -9.17
C ALA A 183 4.60 5.75 -8.35
N ALA A 184 5.17 4.54 -8.25
CA ALA A 184 4.58 3.46 -7.46
C ALA A 184 4.66 3.74 -5.95
N VAL A 185 5.77 4.31 -5.48
CA VAL A 185 5.94 4.70 -4.07
C VAL A 185 4.95 5.80 -3.69
N LEU A 186 4.85 6.84 -4.50
CA LEU A 186 3.93 7.95 -4.24
C LEU A 186 2.46 7.51 -4.34
N ALA A 187 2.11 6.68 -5.32
CA ALA A 187 0.78 6.10 -5.42
C ALA A 187 0.46 5.20 -4.21
N TRP A 188 1.42 4.42 -3.70
CA TRP A 188 1.26 3.65 -2.48
C TRP A 188 0.91 4.52 -1.28
N PHE A 189 1.49 5.72 -1.18
CA PHE A 189 1.13 6.71 -0.16
C PHE A 189 -0.22 7.38 -0.42
N GLY A 190 -0.76 7.30 -1.64
CA GLY A 190 -2.06 7.82 -2.02
C GLY A 190 -2.04 9.05 -2.92
N VAL A 191 -0.94 9.33 -3.61
CA VAL A 191 -0.88 10.36 -4.65
C VAL A 191 -1.63 9.86 -5.89
N ASP A 192 -2.52 10.70 -6.42
CA ASP A 192 -3.41 10.37 -7.53
C ASP A 192 -3.04 11.10 -8.82
N ILE A 193 -2.47 12.32 -8.71
CA ILE A 193 -2.14 13.20 -9.84
C ILE A 193 -0.64 13.48 -9.86
N PHE A 194 -0.05 13.36 -11.03
CA PHE A 194 1.39 13.52 -11.30
C PHE A 194 1.61 14.56 -12.38
N ASP A 195 2.78 15.19 -12.39
CA ASP A 195 3.14 16.18 -13.41
C ASP A 195 4.49 15.90 -14.05
N PHE A 196 4.77 16.58 -15.16
CA PHE A 196 5.95 16.31 -15.98
C PHE A 196 7.22 17.03 -15.48
N SER A 197 7.16 17.77 -14.39
CA SER A 197 8.25 18.67 -13.96
C SER A 197 9.60 17.96 -13.81
N ARG A 198 9.64 16.83 -13.11
CA ARG A 198 10.89 16.08 -12.91
C ARG A 198 11.40 15.43 -14.20
N ALA A 199 10.51 14.86 -14.99
CA ALA A 199 10.89 14.21 -16.25
C ALA A 199 11.39 15.24 -17.28
N GLY A 200 10.72 16.40 -17.36
CA GLY A 200 11.16 17.52 -18.20
C GLY A 200 12.50 18.08 -17.76
N PHE A 201 12.73 18.23 -16.44
CA PHE A 201 14.02 18.64 -15.92
C PHE A 201 15.14 17.66 -16.25
N ALA A 202 14.88 16.35 -16.14
CA ALA A 202 15.85 15.33 -16.51
C ALA A 202 16.25 15.45 -17.97
N VAL A 203 15.29 15.56 -18.89
CA VAL A 203 15.56 15.76 -20.32
C VAL A 203 16.37 17.05 -20.55
N ALA A 204 16.00 18.17 -19.93
CA ALA A 204 16.74 19.43 -20.05
C ALA A 204 18.18 19.33 -19.53
N SER A 205 18.43 18.37 -18.63
CA SER A 205 19.76 18.07 -18.08
C SER A 205 20.49 16.94 -18.85
N GLY A 206 19.97 16.50 -19.99
CA GLY A 206 20.57 15.43 -20.79
C GLY A 206 20.41 14.03 -20.21
N HIS A 207 19.40 13.79 -19.38
CA HIS A 207 19.12 12.49 -18.75
C HIS A 207 17.72 11.97 -19.11
N LEU A 208 17.59 10.68 -19.17
CA LEU A 208 16.29 10.00 -19.22
C LEU A 208 15.89 9.55 -17.82
N LEU A 209 14.70 9.93 -17.40
CA LEU A 209 14.11 9.45 -16.16
C LEU A 209 13.25 8.23 -16.46
N THR A 210 13.64 7.08 -15.93
CA THR A 210 12.97 5.79 -16.16
C THR A 210 12.37 5.26 -14.86
N ALA A 211 11.62 4.17 -14.92
CA ALA A 211 11.13 3.48 -13.73
C ALA A 211 12.25 2.98 -12.78
N PHE A 212 13.48 2.89 -13.28
CA PHE A 212 14.67 2.45 -12.54
C PHE A 212 15.60 3.59 -12.14
N GLY A 213 15.13 4.82 -12.21
CA GLY A 213 15.90 6.03 -11.89
C GLY A 213 16.40 6.78 -13.13
N PRO A 214 17.13 7.88 -12.90
CA PRO A 214 17.75 8.67 -13.97
C PRO A 214 18.96 7.95 -14.54
N ARG A 215 19.13 8.06 -15.85
CA ARG A 215 20.31 7.56 -16.55
C ARG A 215 20.71 8.45 -17.73
N VAL A 216 21.96 8.39 -18.11
CA VAL A 216 22.44 9.00 -19.36
C VAL A 216 21.93 8.17 -20.52
N PRO A 217 21.47 8.79 -21.62
CA PRO A 217 21.14 8.08 -22.85
C PRO A 217 22.33 7.31 -23.41
N LEU A 218 22.09 6.16 -24.00
CA LEU A 218 23.12 5.40 -24.72
C LEU A 218 23.36 6.02 -26.11
N ASP A 219 24.48 5.62 -26.76
CA ASP A 219 24.79 6.08 -28.10
C ASP A 219 23.66 5.75 -29.07
N GLY A 220 23.15 6.77 -29.76
CA GLY A 220 22.03 6.65 -30.69
C GLY A 220 20.65 6.62 -30.04
N GLU A 221 20.56 6.71 -28.70
CA GLU A 221 19.28 6.83 -28.01
C GLU A 221 18.83 8.29 -27.94
N GLU A 222 17.58 8.54 -28.27
CA GLU A 222 16.99 9.87 -28.21
C GLU A 222 16.72 10.29 -26.76
N CYS A 223 17.20 11.48 -26.40
CA CYS A 223 16.87 12.15 -25.14
C CYS A 223 15.90 13.29 -25.43
N SER A 224 14.63 12.97 -25.50
CA SER A 224 13.58 13.94 -25.80
C SER A 224 12.42 13.87 -24.81
N SER A 225 11.62 14.94 -24.80
CA SER A 225 10.39 14.99 -24.00
C SER A 225 9.39 13.91 -24.42
N SER A 226 9.31 13.55 -25.70
CA SER A 226 8.45 12.49 -26.22
C SER A 226 8.80 11.12 -25.62
N VAL A 227 10.10 10.79 -25.59
CA VAL A 227 10.60 9.56 -24.93
C VAL A 227 10.29 9.58 -23.44
N ALA A 228 10.51 10.73 -22.76
CA ALA A 228 10.22 10.86 -21.33
C ALA A 228 8.73 10.72 -21.02
N VAL A 229 7.83 11.26 -21.84
CA VAL A 229 6.38 11.07 -21.73
C VAL A 229 6.02 9.59 -21.86
N THR A 230 6.62 8.89 -22.82
CA THR A 230 6.40 7.45 -23.02
C THR A 230 6.80 6.65 -21.78
N HIS A 231 7.98 6.92 -21.21
CA HIS A 231 8.42 6.26 -19.97
C HIS A 231 7.47 6.53 -18.82
N TYR A 232 6.97 7.76 -18.72
CA TYR A 232 6.05 8.12 -17.64
C TYR A 232 4.70 7.45 -17.78
N ASP A 233 4.11 7.44 -18.97
CA ASP A 233 2.84 6.76 -19.22
C ASP A 233 2.94 5.25 -18.94
N GLN A 234 4.03 4.61 -19.38
CA GLN A 234 4.29 3.20 -19.09
C GLN A 234 4.39 2.94 -17.57
N SER A 235 5.08 3.82 -16.84
CA SER A 235 5.18 3.71 -15.37
C SER A 235 3.80 3.82 -14.72
N LEU A 236 2.97 4.79 -15.08
CA LEU A 236 1.63 4.96 -14.53
C LEU A 236 0.67 3.84 -14.92
N ARG A 237 0.79 3.28 -16.13
CA ARG A 237 0.05 2.06 -16.53
C ARG A 237 0.43 0.88 -15.65
N SER A 238 1.71 0.70 -15.37
CA SER A 238 2.21 -0.35 -14.46
C SER A 238 1.67 -0.15 -13.05
N VAL A 239 1.64 1.08 -12.55
CA VAL A 239 1.05 1.42 -11.25
C VAL A 239 -0.44 1.07 -11.20
N ARG A 240 -1.23 1.47 -12.21
CA ARG A 240 -2.65 1.11 -12.28
C ARG A 240 -2.87 -0.40 -12.32
N SER A 241 -2.08 -1.12 -13.14
CA SER A 241 -2.13 -2.58 -13.19
C SER A 241 -1.82 -3.21 -11.83
N ALA A 242 -0.80 -2.70 -11.14
CA ALA A 242 -0.40 -3.18 -9.82
C ALA A 242 -1.45 -2.90 -8.73
N ILE A 243 -2.15 -1.75 -8.80
CA ILE A 243 -3.29 -1.47 -7.90
C ILE A 243 -4.42 -2.48 -8.16
N ALA A 244 -4.76 -2.72 -9.42
CA ALA A 244 -5.84 -3.62 -9.81
C ALA A 244 -5.56 -5.08 -9.42
N SER A 245 -4.30 -5.53 -9.54
CA SER A 245 -3.88 -6.90 -9.22
C SER A 245 -3.48 -7.11 -7.74
N GLY A 246 -3.38 -6.02 -6.93
CA GLY A 246 -2.94 -6.11 -5.54
C GLY A 246 -1.43 -6.21 -5.34
N THR A 247 -0.64 -6.02 -6.38
CA THR A 247 0.83 -6.13 -6.33
C THR A 247 1.53 -4.77 -6.18
N LEU A 248 0.79 -3.70 -5.89
CA LEU A 248 1.37 -2.36 -5.80
C LEU A 248 2.46 -2.25 -4.72
N ARG A 249 2.29 -2.95 -3.60
CA ARG A 249 3.31 -2.98 -2.54
C ARG A 249 4.66 -3.44 -3.09
N THR A 250 4.67 -4.55 -3.82
CA THR A 250 5.89 -5.10 -4.44
C THR A 250 6.52 -4.13 -5.42
N LEU A 251 5.71 -3.48 -6.26
CA LEU A 251 6.20 -2.48 -7.22
C LEU A 251 6.76 -1.25 -6.50
N ALA A 252 6.12 -0.78 -5.42
CA ALA A 252 6.61 0.32 -4.61
C ALA A 252 7.93 -0.01 -3.91
N GLU A 253 8.08 -1.23 -3.38
CA GLU A 253 9.34 -1.69 -2.79
C GLU A 253 10.47 -1.73 -3.81
N GLN A 254 10.23 -2.24 -5.02
CA GLN A 254 11.20 -2.22 -6.11
C GLN A 254 11.62 -0.79 -6.46
N GLN A 255 10.68 0.12 -6.65
CA GLN A 255 11.00 1.52 -6.95
C GLN A 255 11.63 2.26 -5.78
N SER A 256 11.36 1.88 -4.55
CA SER A 256 12.00 2.52 -3.39
C SER A 256 13.52 2.39 -3.41
N LEU A 257 14.05 1.33 -4.03
CA LEU A 257 15.49 1.10 -4.16
C LEU A 257 16.18 2.09 -5.12
N ASN A 258 15.43 2.89 -5.86
CA ASN A 258 15.99 3.94 -6.71
C ASN A 258 16.65 5.07 -5.89
N SER A 259 16.35 5.20 -4.59
CA SER A 259 16.96 6.23 -3.76
C SER A 259 16.85 5.89 -2.26
N PRO A 260 17.90 6.17 -1.46
CA PRO A 260 17.83 6.00 -0.01
C PRO A 260 16.65 6.75 0.64
N LYS A 261 16.25 7.89 0.07
CA LYS A 261 15.15 8.71 0.55
C LYS A 261 13.80 8.03 0.34
N LEU A 262 13.61 7.33 -0.76
CA LEU A 262 12.39 6.55 -0.99
C LEU A 262 12.26 5.37 -0.02
N VAL A 263 13.37 4.69 0.29
CA VAL A 263 13.39 3.64 1.32
C VAL A 263 13.03 4.23 2.69
N GLU A 264 13.57 5.40 3.03
CA GLU A 264 13.24 6.10 4.26
C GLU A 264 11.73 6.40 4.34
N HIS A 265 11.16 6.97 3.27
CA HIS A 265 9.73 7.27 3.20
C HIS A 265 8.86 6.02 3.35
N MET A 266 9.21 4.90 2.71
CA MET A 266 8.50 3.63 2.85
C MET A 266 8.49 3.16 4.31
N ARG A 267 9.63 3.19 4.98
CA ARG A 267 9.74 2.79 6.39
C ARG A 267 8.94 3.69 7.33
N PHE A 268 8.96 5.00 7.10
CA PHE A 268 8.14 5.94 7.88
C PHE A 268 6.65 5.72 7.64
N PHE A 269 6.27 5.46 6.39
CA PHE A 269 4.88 5.18 6.05
C PHE A 269 4.37 3.92 6.76
N ASP A 270 5.12 2.82 6.73
CA ASP A 270 4.77 1.58 7.43
C ASP A 270 4.59 1.82 8.93
N LYS A 271 5.55 2.50 9.58
CA LYS A 271 5.44 2.84 11.00
C LYS A 271 4.21 3.70 11.32
N LEU A 272 3.88 4.64 10.43
CA LEU A 272 2.75 5.54 10.62
C LEU A 272 1.43 4.80 10.49
N VAL A 273 1.32 3.94 9.48
CA VAL A 273 0.14 3.12 9.23
C VAL A 273 -0.09 2.11 10.35
N ASN A 274 0.96 1.46 10.86
CA ASN A 274 0.87 0.50 11.95
C ASN A 274 0.36 1.12 13.26
N LYS A 275 0.59 2.41 13.45
CA LYS A 275 0.07 3.17 14.61
C LYS A 275 -1.34 3.73 14.40
N SER A 276 -1.84 3.68 13.17
CA SER A 276 -3.10 4.30 12.79
C SER A 276 -4.27 3.34 12.93
N ASN A 277 -5.39 3.81 13.50
CA ASN A 277 -6.63 3.03 13.65
C ASN A 277 -7.63 3.23 12.50
N ASN A 278 -7.19 3.76 11.37
CA ASN A 278 -8.10 4.22 10.33
C ASN A 278 -8.22 3.30 9.11
N VAL A 279 -8.85 3.86 8.07
CA VAL A 279 -9.21 3.26 6.76
C VAL A 279 -8.08 2.50 6.06
N MET A 280 -6.82 2.73 6.43
CA MET A 280 -5.65 2.06 5.87
C MET A 280 -5.62 0.55 6.13
N ARG A 281 -6.34 0.12 7.14
CA ARG A 281 -6.44 -1.29 7.55
C ARG A 281 -7.50 -2.07 6.78
N ILE A 282 -8.23 -1.40 5.88
CA ILE A 282 -9.30 -2.04 5.13
C ILE A 282 -8.69 -3.00 4.09
N HIS A 283 -9.30 -4.17 3.99
CA HIS A 283 -9.01 -5.15 2.94
C HIS A 283 -9.04 -4.50 1.54
N PRO A 284 -8.05 -4.73 0.68
CA PRO A 284 -8.05 -4.21 -0.68
C PRO A 284 -9.28 -4.63 -1.46
N LEU A 285 -9.91 -3.67 -2.16
CA LEU A 285 -11.08 -3.94 -2.98
C LEU A 285 -10.67 -4.65 -4.28
N GLY A 286 -11.27 -5.81 -4.54
CA GLY A 286 -11.03 -6.57 -5.79
C GLY A 286 -9.66 -7.26 -5.86
N VAL A 287 -9.02 -7.51 -4.72
CA VAL A 287 -7.71 -8.16 -4.66
C VAL A 287 -7.82 -9.52 -3.98
N ASP A 288 -7.45 -10.55 -4.71
CA ASP A 288 -7.47 -11.94 -4.24
C ASP A 288 -6.08 -12.45 -3.81
N ARG A 289 -5.05 -11.61 -3.89
CA ARG A 289 -3.67 -11.97 -3.59
C ARG A 289 -2.93 -10.79 -2.96
N ILE A 290 -2.02 -11.11 -2.04
CA ILE A 290 -1.05 -10.18 -1.48
C ILE A 290 0.33 -10.82 -1.50
N ASP A 291 1.35 -10.09 -1.92
CA ASP A 291 2.72 -10.58 -2.03
C ASP A 291 3.59 -10.03 -0.90
N TYR A 292 4.23 -10.95 -0.16
CA TYR A 292 5.24 -10.63 0.85
C TYR A 292 6.60 -11.18 0.41
N LEU A 293 7.19 -10.55 -0.64
CA LEU A 293 8.36 -11.09 -1.34
C LEU A 293 9.71 -10.58 -0.81
N SER A 294 9.69 -9.55 0.01
CA SER A 294 10.91 -8.94 0.56
C SER A 294 10.85 -8.85 2.09
N THR A 295 12.00 -8.64 2.73
CA THR A 295 12.06 -8.37 4.17
C THR A 295 11.32 -7.08 4.56
N THR A 296 11.21 -6.12 3.65
CA THR A 296 10.45 -4.88 3.87
C THR A 296 8.94 -5.16 3.92
N SER A 297 8.44 -6.12 3.12
CA SER A 297 7.03 -6.49 3.14
C SER A 297 6.60 -7.16 4.46
N HIS A 298 7.56 -7.70 5.23
CA HIS A 298 7.28 -8.22 6.57
C HIS A 298 6.87 -7.14 7.59
N GLN A 299 7.08 -5.86 7.25
CA GLN A 299 6.64 -4.70 8.04
C GLN A 299 5.30 -4.13 7.57
N ASP A 300 4.66 -4.76 6.59
CA ASP A 300 3.34 -4.34 6.13
C ASP A 300 2.31 -4.39 7.28
N SER A 301 1.41 -3.42 7.30
CA SER A 301 0.41 -3.31 8.36
C SER A 301 -0.50 -4.53 8.47
N SER A 302 -0.72 -5.28 7.40
CA SER A 302 -1.50 -6.52 7.45
C SER A 302 -0.78 -7.64 8.21
N VAL A 303 0.55 -7.69 8.11
CA VAL A 303 1.38 -8.62 8.88
C VAL A 303 1.37 -8.26 10.36
N GLU A 304 1.66 -6.99 10.68
CA GLU A 304 1.70 -6.51 12.07
C GLU A 304 0.35 -6.68 12.79
N GLN A 305 -0.74 -6.40 12.09
CA GLN A 305 -2.09 -6.60 12.65
C GLN A 305 -2.43 -8.07 12.87
N TRP A 306 -2.02 -8.94 11.95
CA TRP A 306 -2.21 -10.38 12.11
C TRP A 306 -1.40 -10.91 13.29
N VAL A 307 -0.13 -10.51 13.39
CA VAL A 307 0.75 -10.88 14.51
C VAL A 307 0.18 -10.40 15.84
N ASP A 308 -0.27 -9.13 15.92
CA ASP A 308 -0.90 -8.58 17.13
C ASP A 308 -2.19 -9.34 17.48
N PHE A 309 -3.04 -9.59 16.50
CA PHE A 309 -4.30 -10.33 16.72
C PHE A 309 -4.04 -11.74 17.23
N ILE A 310 -3.17 -12.52 16.59
CA ILE A 310 -2.87 -13.90 17.04
C ILE A 310 -2.17 -13.90 18.39
N SER A 311 -1.23 -12.97 18.62
CA SER A 311 -0.47 -12.92 19.86
C SER A 311 -1.29 -12.46 21.07
N ASN A 312 -2.29 -11.57 20.87
CA ASN A 312 -2.91 -10.87 21.99
C ASN A 312 -4.44 -11.03 22.10
N GLN A 313 -5.12 -11.41 21.02
CA GLN A 313 -6.58 -11.37 20.98
C GLN A 313 -7.23 -12.71 20.60
N TYR A 314 -6.57 -13.52 19.78
CA TYR A 314 -7.09 -14.79 19.31
C TYR A 314 -7.36 -15.73 20.49
N GLN A 315 -8.53 -16.38 20.51
CA GLN A 315 -8.91 -17.39 21.47
C GLN A 315 -9.03 -18.74 20.80
N VAL A 316 -8.39 -19.73 21.36
CA VAL A 316 -8.48 -21.11 20.90
C VAL A 316 -9.88 -21.64 21.21
N PRO A 317 -10.55 -22.35 20.28
CA PRO A 317 -11.82 -23.01 20.58
C PRO A 317 -11.66 -24.00 21.74
N GLU A 318 -12.54 -23.94 22.76
CA GLU A 318 -12.44 -24.70 24.02
C GLU A 318 -12.21 -26.20 23.84
N LYS A 319 -12.70 -26.79 22.75
CA LYS A 319 -12.52 -28.23 22.48
C LYS A 319 -11.12 -28.60 21.97
N LEU A 320 -10.32 -27.60 21.61
CA LEU A 320 -9.01 -27.77 20.95
C LEU A 320 -7.84 -27.35 21.83
N ASP A 321 -8.06 -26.78 23.01
CA ASP A 321 -7.08 -26.07 23.82
C ASP A 321 -6.12 -26.95 24.63
N ASN A 322 -6.28 -28.29 24.63
CA ASN A 322 -5.40 -29.18 25.40
C ASN A 322 -4.13 -29.57 24.66
N VAL A 323 -4.21 -29.75 23.33
CA VAL A 323 -3.09 -30.26 22.53
C VAL A 323 -2.81 -29.30 21.36
N LEU A 324 -1.64 -28.67 21.40
CA LEU A 324 -1.15 -27.85 20.31
C LEU A 324 -0.33 -28.68 19.33
N VAL A 325 -0.65 -28.61 18.05
CA VAL A 325 0.10 -29.25 16.97
C VAL A 325 0.62 -28.19 16.01
N LEU A 326 1.93 -28.01 15.98
CA LEU A 326 2.61 -27.09 15.08
C LEU A 326 2.95 -27.79 13.77
N LEU A 327 2.44 -27.27 12.66
CA LEU A 327 2.61 -27.83 11.33
C LEU A 327 3.44 -26.90 10.43
N PRO A 328 4.21 -27.43 9.46
CA PRO A 328 4.91 -26.55 8.52
C PRO A 328 3.92 -25.90 7.55
N CYS A 329 4.26 -24.73 7.06
CA CYS A 329 3.51 -24.05 5.99
C CYS A 329 3.60 -24.78 4.65
N SER A 330 2.85 -24.32 3.67
CA SER A 330 2.96 -24.75 2.27
C SER A 330 2.74 -23.58 1.31
N ALA A 331 3.19 -23.73 0.07
CA ALA A 331 3.01 -22.70 -0.95
C ALA A 331 1.53 -22.44 -1.25
N ARG A 332 0.69 -23.48 -1.25
CA ARG A 332 -0.74 -23.34 -1.55
C ARG A 332 -1.54 -22.93 -0.31
N LYS A 333 -2.38 -21.90 -0.47
CA LYS A 333 -3.35 -21.43 0.52
C LYS A 333 -4.78 -21.54 -0.05
N PRO A 334 -5.80 -21.69 0.77
CA PRO A 334 -5.72 -22.14 2.16
C PRO A 334 -4.97 -23.47 2.30
N TYR A 335 -4.30 -23.68 3.42
CA TYR A 335 -3.34 -24.80 3.58
C TYR A 335 -3.94 -26.17 3.36
N ARG A 336 -5.19 -26.42 3.80
CA ARG A 336 -5.90 -27.71 3.61
C ARG A 336 -5.99 -28.16 2.15
N LEU A 337 -5.88 -27.23 1.19
CA LEU A 337 -5.91 -27.54 -0.24
C LEU A 337 -4.56 -28.07 -0.76
N SER A 338 -3.49 -27.99 0.04
CA SER A 338 -2.18 -28.49 -0.35
C SER A 338 -2.07 -30.02 -0.17
N LYS A 339 -1.21 -30.63 -0.98
CA LYS A 339 -0.95 -32.08 -0.88
C LYS A 339 -0.34 -32.49 0.47
N SER A 340 0.51 -31.64 1.05
CA SER A 340 1.13 -31.90 2.36
C SER A 340 0.11 -31.86 3.48
N HIS A 341 -0.71 -30.83 3.54
CA HIS A 341 -1.70 -30.69 4.61
C HIS A 341 -2.81 -31.74 4.55
N ARG A 342 -3.17 -32.24 3.37
CA ARG A 342 -4.07 -33.39 3.27
C ARG A 342 -3.52 -34.62 3.99
N LYS A 343 -2.20 -34.89 3.90
CA LYS A 343 -1.53 -35.95 4.63
C LYS A 343 -1.52 -35.70 6.14
N PHE A 344 -1.28 -34.45 6.56
CA PHE A 344 -1.32 -34.09 7.98
C PHE A 344 -2.72 -34.30 8.56
N ILE A 345 -3.76 -33.81 7.87
CA ILE A 345 -5.16 -34.02 8.27
C ILE A 345 -5.49 -35.52 8.37
N GLN A 346 -5.02 -36.35 7.43
CA GLN A 346 -5.19 -37.80 7.52
C GLN A 346 -4.44 -38.41 8.71
N ALA A 347 -3.22 -37.94 9.00
CA ALA A 347 -2.42 -38.43 10.13
C ALA A 347 -3.04 -38.06 11.48
N LEU A 348 -3.63 -36.87 11.58
CA LEU A 348 -4.32 -36.36 12.78
C LEU A 348 -5.68 -37.07 12.98
N GLY A 349 -6.32 -37.49 11.90
CA GLY A 349 -7.59 -38.21 11.93
C GLY A 349 -8.72 -37.37 12.53
N THR A 350 -9.49 -37.98 13.44
CA THR A 350 -10.62 -37.32 14.16
C THR A 350 -10.21 -36.74 15.51
N ASN A 351 -8.91 -36.71 15.82
CA ASN A 351 -8.44 -36.17 17.08
C ASN A 351 -8.63 -34.68 17.15
N ALA A 352 -9.36 -34.20 18.15
CA ALA A 352 -9.52 -32.76 18.39
C ALA A 352 -8.20 -32.21 18.96
N CYS A 353 -7.47 -31.44 18.16
CA CYS A 353 -6.25 -30.75 18.55
C CYS A 353 -6.20 -29.37 17.85
N HIS A 354 -5.50 -28.44 18.45
CA HIS A 354 -5.30 -27.13 17.86
C HIS A 354 -4.16 -27.18 16.83
N GLU A 355 -4.52 -27.23 15.55
CA GLU A 355 -3.58 -27.21 14.44
C GLU A 355 -3.16 -25.78 14.13
N VAL A 356 -1.86 -25.49 14.18
CA VAL A 356 -1.31 -24.17 13.88
C VAL A 356 -0.18 -24.30 12.86
N MET A 357 -0.31 -23.64 11.72
CA MET A 357 0.74 -23.55 10.72
C MET A 357 1.78 -22.54 11.14
N VAL A 358 3.04 -22.95 11.13
CA VAL A 358 4.21 -22.10 11.35
C VAL A 358 4.68 -21.57 10.01
N THR A 359 4.74 -20.26 9.87
CA THR A 359 4.98 -19.57 8.58
C THR A 359 5.67 -18.23 8.77
N SER A 360 6.21 -17.68 7.69
CA SER A 360 6.61 -16.27 7.60
C SER A 360 5.78 -15.58 6.49
N PRO A 361 5.53 -14.27 6.58
CA PRO A 361 5.82 -13.37 7.70
C PRO A 361 4.76 -13.37 8.80
N LEU A 362 3.63 -14.08 8.61
CA LEU A 362 2.49 -14.08 9.53
C LEU A 362 2.77 -14.76 10.88
N GLY A 363 3.87 -15.49 11.00
CA GLY A 363 4.24 -16.22 12.20
C GLY A 363 3.42 -17.47 12.41
N LEU A 364 2.21 -17.36 12.92
CA LEU A 364 1.29 -18.46 13.19
C LEU A 364 -0.03 -18.26 12.45
N VAL A 365 -0.54 -19.33 11.86
CA VAL A 365 -1.87 -19.38 11.25
C VAL A 365 -2.64 -20.57 11.83
N PRO A 366 -3.59 -20.34 12.75
CA PRO A 366 -4.50 -21.39 13.22
C PRO A 366 -5.34 -21.96 12.07
N ARG A 367 -5.67 -23.25 12.14
CA ARG A 367 -6.45 -23.95 11.11
C ARG A 367 -7.84 -23.36 10.90
N ASP A 368 -8.48 -22.93 11.94
CA ASP A 368 -9.80 -22.28 11.92
C ASP A 368 -9.78 -20.88 11.27
N LEU A 369 -8.60 -20.28 11.16
CA LEU A 369 -8.40 -18.98 10.53
C LEU A 369 -7.70 -19.06 9.15
N GLU A 370 -7.43 -20.23 8.62
CA GLU A 370 -6.69 -20.36 7.35
C GLU A 370 -7.43 -19.80 6.12
N ASP A 371 -8.74 -19.56 6.22
CA ASP A 371 -9.59 -19.01 5.16
C ASP A 371 -9.73 -17.48 5.22
N VAL A 372 -9.30 -16.83 6.31
CA VAL A 372 -9.49 -15.39 6.46
C VAL A 372 -8.33 -14.59 5.90
N TRP A 373 -8.57 -13.31 5.64
CA TRP A 373 -7.55 -12.34 5.28
C TRP A 373 -6.60 -12.07 6.47
N PRO A 374 -5.27 -12.00 6.26
CA PRO A 374 -4.53 -12.21 4.99
C PRO A 374 -4.14 -13.69 4.76
N ALA A 375 -4.40 -14.61 5.68
CA ALA A 375 -3.86 -15.96 5.69
C ALA A 375 -4.20 -16.80 4.44
N ALA A 376 -5.39 -16.61 3.86
CA ALA A 376 -5.80 -17.32 2.65
C ALA A 376 -5.22 -16.73 1.35
N PHE A 377 -4.69 -15.51 1.38
CA PHE A 377 -4.47 -14.70 0.17
C PHE A 377 -3.02 -14.26 -0.04
N TYR A 378 -2.10 -14.59 0.87
CA TYR A 378 -0.72 -14.17 0.72
C TYR A 378 0.13 -15.17 -0.04
N ASP A 379 1.12 -14.65 -0.75
CA ASP A 379 2.19 -15.43 -1.37
C ASP A 379 3.56 -14.97 -0.87
N ILE A 380 4.48 -15.92 -0.78
CA ILE A 380 5.81 -15.73 -0.19
C ILE A 380 6.78 -16.75 -0.81
N PRO A 381 8.07 -16.43 -0.95
CA PRO A 381 9.09 -17.41 -1.26
C PRO A 381 9.13 -18.53 -0.21
N VAL A 382 8.88 -19.76 -0.64
CA VAL A 382 8.88 -20.93 0.27
C VAL A 382 10.26 -21.61 0.18
N THR A 383 11.23 -21.05 0.88
CA THR A 383 12.62 -21.57 0.90
C THR A 383 12.86 -22.54 2.04
N GLY A 384 12.10 -22.43 3.13
CA GLY A 384 12.37 -23.13 4.39
C GLY A 384 13.54 -22.52 5.18
N ASP A 385 14.12 -21.44 4.70
CA ASP A 385 15.22 -20.72 5.33
C ASP A 385 14.71 -19.35 5.81
N TRP A 386 14.63 -19.19 7.12
CA TRP A 386 14.09 -18.01 7.78
C TRP A 386 15.19 -17.21 8.47
N SER A 387 15.11 -15.89 8.38
CA SER A 387 15.99 -14.96 9.09
C SER A 387 15.82 -15.09 10.61
N ARG A 388 16.78 -14.53 11.35
CA ARG A 388 16.68 -14.47 12.83
C ARG A 388 15.42 -13.75 13.31
N ASP A 389 15.03 -12.69 12.63
CA ASP A 389 13.87 -11.88 13.01
C ASP A 389 12.56 -12.67 12.78
N GLU A 390 12.48 -13.43 11.68
CA GLU A 390 11.36 -14.32 11.40
C GLU A 390 11.26 -15.44 12.45
N LEU A 391 12.36 -16.10 12.75
CA LEU A 391 12.43 -17.13 13.79
C LEU A 391 12.06 -16.57 15.16
N HIS A 392 12.57 -15.40 15.51
CA HIS A 392 12.24 -14.73 16.77
C HIS A 392 10.74 -14.40 16.86
N ARG A 393 10.17 -13.83 15.80
CA ARG A 393 8.73 -13.54 15.71
C ARG A 393 7.90 -14.81 15.95
N ILE A 394 8.21 -15.88 15.25
CA ILE A 394 7.50 -17.15 15.37
C ILE A 394 7.60 -17.70 16.79
N LYS A 395 8.81 -17.76 17.37
CA LYS A 395 9.03 -18.24 18.73
C LYS A 395 8.25 -17.41 19.76
N SER A 396 8.32 -16.09 19.67
CA SER A 396 7.54 -15.19 20.54
C SER A 396 6.03 -15.43 20.43
N MET A 397 5.52 -15.63 19.22
CA MET A 397 4.09 -15.89 19.01
C MET A 397 3.67 -17.25 19.58
N VAL A 398 4.52 -18.28 19.45
CA VAL A 398 4.24 -19.60 20.05
C VAL A 398 4.21 -19.49 21.58
N CYS A 399 5.20 -18.83 22.21
CA CYS A 399 5.20 -18.60 23.64
C CYS A 399 3.95 -17.84 24.10
N ASN A 400 3.61 -16.73 23.46
CA ASN A 400 2.41 -15.95 23.77
C ASN A 400 1.11 -16.77 23.64
N LEU A 401 1.05 -17.65 22.63
CA LEU A 401 -0.11 -18.52 22.44
C LEU A 401 -0.21 -19.55 23.56
N VAL A 402 0.92 -20.15 23.94
CA VAL A 402 0.97 -21.14 25.02
C VAL A 402 0.67 -20.53 26.38
N ASP A 403 1.22 -19.37 26.69
CA ASP A 403 1.01 -18.67 27.97
C ASP A 403 -0.45 -18.23 28.19
N ARG A 404 -1.19 -18.03 27.12
CA ARG A 404 -2.57 -17.53 27.18
C ARG A 404 -3.63 -18.63 27.17
N HIS A 405 -3.24 -19.88 26.91
CA HIS A 405 -4.18 -21.00 26.76
C HIS A 405 -3.72 -22.21 27.61
N ASN A 406 -4.62 -23.16 27.77
CA ASN A 406 -4.43 -24.27 28.72
C ASN A 406 -3.87 -25.53 28.03
N TYR A 407 -2.86 -25.39 27.17
CA TYR A 407 -2.25 -26.57 26.56
C TYR A 407 -1.55 -27.44 27.60
N GLU A 408 -1.74 -28.73 27.47
CA GLU A 408 -1.10 -29.76 28.29
C GLU A 408 -0.02 -30.51 27.51
N ARG A 409 -0.11 -30.49 26.18
CA ARG A 409 0.87 -31.13 25.28
C ARG A 409 1.13 -30.27 24.07
N ILE A 410 2.41 -30.24 23.67
CA ILE A 410 2.87 -29.54 22.45
C ILE A 410 3.57 -30.52 21.55
N ILE A 411 3.04 -30.67 20.36
CA ILE A 411 3.59 -31.56 19.31
C ILE A 411 4.12 -30.69 18.17
N ASN A 412 5.42 -30.78 17.95
CA ASN A 412 6.09 -30.03 16.90
C ASN A 412 6.34 -30.90 15.67
N HIS A 413 5.58 -30.66 14.60
CA HIS A 413 5.78 -31.25 13.27
C HIS A 413 6.30 -30.21 12.27
N SER A 414 6.54 -28.97 12.69
CA SER A 414 7.00 -27.88 11.82
C SER A 414 8.45 -28.06 11.34
N GLY A 415 9.27 -28.69 12.16
CA GLY A 415 10.71 -28.85 11.93
C GLY A 415 11.53 -27.64 12.38
N MET A 416 10.92 -26.69 13.05
CA MET A 416 11.60 -25.59 13.70
C MET A 416 12.11 -26.08 15.06
N ASP A 417 13.31 -25.63 15.44
CA ASP A 417 13.83 -25.84 16.78
C ASP A 417 13.12 -24.95 17.79
N LEU A 418 12.34 -25.59 18.66
CA LEU A 418 11.47 -24.93 19.63
C LEU A 418 11.70 -25.50 21.02
N GLU A 419 12.13 -24.62 21.92
CA GLU A 419 12.14 -24.85 23.34
C GLU A 419 11.10 -23.92 23.98
N ILE A 420 10.19 -24.48 24.79
CA ILE A 420 9.14 -23.73 25.47
C ILE A 420 9.23 -24.06 26.95
N GLU A 421 9.42 -23.05 27.77
CA GLU A 421 9.56 -23.23 29.22
C GLU A 421 8.34 -23.93 29.82
N GLY A 422 8.59 -24.95 30.62
CA GLY A 422 7.53 -25.74 31.26
C GLY A 422 6.90 -26.83 30.41
N PHE A 423 7.32 -27.00 29.15
CA PHE A 423 6.78 -28.02 28.25
C PHE A 423 7.86 -28.96 27.68
N ASP A 424 7.56 -30.25 27.65
CA ASP A 424 8.29 -31.20 26.83
C ASP A 424 7.69 -31.19 25.42
N VAL A 425 8.42 -30.54 24.49
CA VAL A 425 7.97 -30.38 23.10
C VAL A 425 8.31 -31.65 22.30
N ILE A 426 7.30 -32.36 21.86
CA ILE A 426 7.46 -33.63 21.11
C ILE A 426 7.82 -33.35 19.65
N ASP A 427 9.09 -33.50 19.24
CA ASP A 427 9.49 -33.43 17.83
C ASP A 427 9.14 -34.72 17.08
N THR A 428 8.20 -34.62 16.15
CA THR A 428 7.75 -35.76 15.33
C THR A 428 8.47 -35.88 14.00
N ARG A 429 9.26 -34.87 13.59
CA ARG A 429 10.06 -34.97 12.36
C ARG A 429 11.39 -35.67 12.56
N GLN A 430 12.09 -35.38 13.62
CA GLN A 430 13.42 -35.92 13.92
C GLN A 430 14.37 -35.80 12.71
N GLY A 431 14.41 -34.63 12.08
CA GLY A 431 15.24 -34.34 10.90
C GLY A 431 14.70 -34.84 9.57
N GLU A 432 13.61 -35.63 9.55
CA GLU A 432 13.00 -36.10 8.30
C GLU A 432 12.09 -35.08 7.62
N ARG A 433 11.76 -35.29 6.36
CA ARG A 433 10.74 -34.49 5.65
C ARG A 433 9.38 -34.67 6.31
N SER A 434 8.63 -33.58 6.50
CA SER A 434 7.32 -33.60 7.15
C SER A 434 6.30 -34.59 6.54
N GLY A 435 6.38 -34.83 5.26
CA GLY A 435 5.50 -35.76 4.55
C GLY A 435 6.05 -37.21 4.44
N SER A 436 7.16 -37.54 5.11
CA SER A 436 7.68 -38.94 5.12
C SER A 436 6.76 -39.85 5.89
N ARG A 437 6.78 -41.14 5.53
CA ARG A 437 5.93 -42.16 6.19
C ARG A 437 6.21 -42.24 7.70
N ASN A 438 7.49 -42.14 8.09
CA ASN A 438 7.89 -42.28 9.48
C ASN A 438 7.49 -41.04 10.29
N ALA A 439 7.72 -39.82 9.75
CA ALA A 439 7.32 -38.58 10.41
C ALA A 439 5.80 -38.47 10.59
N LEU A 440 5.02 -38.87 9.57
CA LEU A 440 3.56 -38.92 9.67
C LEU A 440 3.08 -39.94 10.69
N LYS A 441 3.74 -41.14 10.75
CA LYS A 441 3.42 -42.12 11.77
C LYS A 441 3.69 -41.57 13.19
N ARG A 442 4.88 -40.98 13.42
CA ARG A 442 5.19 -40.36 14.71
C ARG A 442 4.20 -39.28 15.08
N LEU A 443 3.73 -38.47 14.11
CA LEU A 443 2.69 -37.45 14.34
C LEU A 443 1.39 -38.13 14.81
N THR A 444 0.94 -39.19 14.14
CA THR A 444 -0.27 -39.93 14.54
C THR A 444 -0.12 -40.50 15.93
N ASP A 445 0.98 -41.20 16.20
CA ASP A 445 1.24 -41.86 17.49
C ASP A 445 1.30 -40.81 18.64
N ALA A 446 1.99 -39.67 18.42
CA ALA A 446 2.10 -38.62 19.43
C ALA A 446 0.74 -37.98 19.78
N VAL A 447 -0.09 -37.69 18.77
CA VAL A 447 -1.43 -37.12 19.02
C VAL A 447 -2.35 -38.14 19.71
N GLN A 448 -2.29 -39.41 19.31
CA GLN A 448 -3.08 -40.46 19.94
C GLN A 448 -2.69 -40.62 21.41
N THR A 449 -1.39 -40.75 21.70
CA THR A 449 -0.87 -40.84 23.08
C THR A 449 -1.30 -39.63 23.92
N ALA A 450 -1.11 -38.42 23.41
CA ALA A 450 -1.52 -37.20 24.11
C ALA A 450 -3.02 -37.23 24.46
N LYS A 451 -3.87 -37.70 23.56
CA LYS A 451 -5.33 -37.75 23.80
C LYS A 451 -5.74 -38.90 24.75
N GLU A 452 -5.00 -40.00 24.77
CA GLU A 452 -5.23 -41.10 25.73
C GLU A 452 -4.85 -40.70 27.14
N GLU A 453 -3.74 -39.96 27.31
CA GLU A 453 -3.28 -39.42 28.62
C GLU A 453 -4.18 -38.35 29.22
N LEU A 454 -4.91 -37.62 28.36
CA LEU A 454 -5.78 -36.50 28.79
C LEU A 454 -7.27 -36.90 28.96
N ARG A 455 -7.58 -38.16 28.82
CA ARG A 455 -8.92 -38.74 29.09
C ARG A 455 -9.01 -39.23 30.52
#